data_11cb2f0b96de995d93bf3ad913955443
#
_entry.id   11cb2f0b96de995d93bf3ad913955443
#
_cell.length_a   1.000
_cell.length_b   1.000
_cell.length_c   1.000
_cell.angle_alpha   90.00
_cell.angle_beta   90.00
_cell.angle_gamma   90.00
#
_symmetry.space_group_name_H-M   'P 1'
#
loop_
_entity.id
_entity.type
_entity.pdbx_description
1 polymer ?
#
loop_
_entity_poly.entity_id
_entity_poly.type
_entity_poly.pdbx_seq_one_letter_code
_entity_poly.pdbx_strand_id
1 'polypeptide(L)'
;MITRLLAVAAVGALLLAGCADTPTPSPAPITVSESTGEPPPEPTDPEPTQTQQNKPSISIANAPIGGNVEEDGVEQCAEVNWLGKNPIPTGTTISLGAAGLAPTGVFEFYQGSCPGDVRACADVKWQSSDFKPCYVGVRQVANGTDSVDLVIPMEASCETDEDCRSLVEGFGDTQINFDPITLETPSNGTPSNGTPSNG
;
A
#
# COMPACT_ATOMS: atom_id res chain seq x y z
N MET A 1 33.91 27.46 0.31
CA MET A 1 35.21 26.75 0.39
C MET A 1 35.08 25.64 1.40
N ILE A 2 35.62 24.51 1.06
CA ILE A 2 35.81 23.23 1.77
C ILE A 2 34.82 22.15 1.40
N THR A 3 35.21 21.49 0.34
CA THR A 3 34.83 20.16 -0.15
C THR A 3 35.22 19.08 0.86
N ARG A 4 34.34 18.15 1.22
CA ARG A 4 34.72 16.84 1.75
C ARG A 4 33.93 15.72 1.05
N LEU A 5 34.62 15.11 0.10
CA LEU A 5 34.30 13.78 -0.42
C LEU A 5 34.61 12.72 0.67
N LEU A 6 33.68 11.84 0.91
CA LEU A 6 33.92 10.56 1.58
C LEU A 6 33.27 9.46 0.75
N ALA A 7 34.12 8.72 0.04
CA ALA A 7 33.78 7.49 -0.64
C ALA A 7 33.79 6.34 0.39
N VAL A 8 32.71 5.61 0.49
CA VAL A 8 32.64 4.34 1.22
C VAL A 8 32.33 3.23 0.22
N ALA A 9 33.32 2.40 -0.06
CA ALA A 9 33.19 1.17 -0.82
C ALA A 9 32.68 0.05 0.10
N ALA A 10 31.53 -0.55 -0.19
CA ALA A 10 31.05 -1.76 0.47
C ALA A 10 31.18 -2.93 -0.48
N VAL A 11 32.00 -3.90 -0.09
CA VAL A 11 32.25 -5.19 -0.74
C VAL A 11 31.07 -6.12 -0.40
N GLY A 12 30.31 -6.56 -1.39
CA GLY A 12 29.25 -7.54 -1.24
C GLY A 12 29.77 -8.95 -1.50
N ALA A 13 29.63 -9.86 -0.55
CA ALA A 13 29.93 -11.28 -0.68
C ALA A 13 28.75 -12.03 -1.33
N LEU A 14 29.03 -12.70 -2.48
CA LEU A 14 28.14 -13.66 -3.10
C LEU A 14 28.17 -14.98 -2.31
N LEU A 15 27.02 -15.43 -1.85
CA LEU A 15 26.81 -16.80 -1.39
C LEU A 15 26.04 -17.58 -2.47
N LEU A 16 26.75 -18.49 -3.13
CA LEU A 16 26.20 -19.53 -4.01
C LEU A 16 25.67 -20.66 -3.14
N ALA A 17 24.35 -20.87 -3.13
CA ALA A 17 23.73 -22.05 -2.53
C ALA A 17 23.33 -23.02 -3.64
N GLY A 18 23.79 -24.27 -3.51
CA GLY A 18 23.75 -25.31 -4.51
C GLY A 18 22.36 -25.93 -4.75
N CYS A 19 22.20 -26.40 -5.98
CA CYS A 19 21.10 -27.27 -6.41
C CYS A 19 21.26 -28.66 -5.79
N ALA A 20 20.20 -29.14 -5.13
CA ALA A 20 20.08 -30.55 -4.73
C ALA A 20 19.31 -31.29 -5.79
N ASP A 21 19.95 -32.31 -6.37
CA ASP A 21 19.38 -33.28 -7.30
C ASP A 21 18.31 -34.14 -6.62
N THR A 22 17.10 -34.13 -7.17
CA THR A 22 16.02 -35.05 -6.78
C THR A 22 16.12 -36.32 -7.59
N PRO A 23 16.18 -37.56 -7.01
CA PRO A 23 16.27 -38.80 -7.76
C PRO A 23 14.94 -39.11 -8.44
N THR A 24 15.03 -39.40 -9.74
CA THR A 24 13.96 -39.88 -10.60
C THR A 24 13.52 -41.29 -10.16
N PRO A 25 12.22 -41.58 -9.95
CA PRO A 25 11.76 -42.95 -9.71
C PRO A 25 11.75 -43.75 -11.00
N SER A 26 12.33 -44.93 -10.92
CA SER A 26 12.40 -45.94 -11.98
C SER A 26 11.00 -46.50 -12.31
N PRO A 27 10.64 -46.71 -13.58
CA PRO A 27 9.35 -47.28 -13.96
C PRO A 27 9.27 -48.78 -13.64
N ALA A 28 8.17 -49.19 -12.99
CA ALA A 28 7.80 -50.57 -12.73
C ALA A 28 7.34 -51.26 -14.02
N PRO A 29 7.52 -52.60 -14.18
CA PRO A 29 7.15 -53.31 -15.36
C PRO A 29 5.63 -53.43 -15.52
N ILE A 30 5.16 -53.15 -16.74
CA ILE A 30 3.75 -53.23 -17.12
C ILE A 30 3.42 -54.67 -17.45
N THR A 31 2.53 -55.31 -16.69
CA THR A 31 1.93 -56.61 -17.05
C THR A 31 0.78 -56.34 -18.03
N VAL A 32 0.92 -56.80 -19.26
CA VAL A 32 -0.13 -56.72 -20.27
C VAL A 32 -1.15 -57.82 -20.00
N SER A 33 -2.36 -57.47 -19.56
CA SER A 33 -3.53 -58.37 -19.60
C SER A 33 -4.33 -58.04 -20.85
N GLU A 34 -4.33 -59.01 -21.78
CA GLU A 34 -5.16 -59.03 -22.98
C GLU A 34 -6.62 -59.23 -22.57
N SER A 35 -7.47 -58.22 -22.75
CA SER A 35 -8.93 -58.33 -22.62
C SER A 35 -9.59 -57.91 -23.93
N THR A 36 -10.33 -58.84 -24.46
CA THR A 36 -11.09 -58.86 -25.69
C THR A 36 -12.20 -57.77 -25.69
N GLY A 37 -12.18 -56.91 -26.71
CA GLY A 37 -13.32 -56.44 -27.49
C GLY A 37 -14.38 -55.54 -26.84
N GLU A 38 -14.15 -54.23 -26.94
CA GLU A 38 -15.20 -53.23 -27.14
C GLU A 38 -14.55 -52.08 -27.94
N PRO A 39 -15.22 -51.51 -28.97
CA PRO A 39 -14.62 -50.40 -29.71
C PRO A 39 -14.48 -49.19 -28.78
N PRO A 40 -13.32 -48.50 -28.84
CA PRO A 40 -13.09 -47.33 -28.01
C PRO A 40 -14.10 -46.24 -28.35
N PRO A 41 -14.65 -45.54 -27.33
CA PRO A 41 -15.43 -44.33 -27.57
C PRO A 41 -14.54 -43.31 -28.31
N GLU A 42 -15.12 -42.66 -29.32
CA GLU A 42 -14.50 -41.56 -30.05
C GLU A 42 -13.90 -40.55 -29.05
N PRO A 43 -12.65 -40.09 -29.29
CA PRO A 43 -12.09 -39.04 -28.45
C PRO A 43 -12.96 -37.80 -28.58
N THR A 44 -13.73 -37.52 -27.53
CA THR A 44 -14.37 -36.20 -27.34
C THR A 44 -13.23 -35.19 -27.23
N ASP A 45 -13.11 -34.34 -28.26
CA ASP A 45 -12.20 -33.19 -28.21
C ASP A 45 -12.39 -32.48 -26.85
N PRO A 46 -11.33 -32.28 -26.06
CA PRO A 46 -11.44 -31.50 -24.84
C PRO A 46 -11.88 -30.12 -25.26
N GLU A 47 -13.09 -29.75 -24.83
CA GLU A 47 -13.61 -28.40 -24.91
C GLU A 47 -12.48 -27.45 -24.47
N PRO A 48 -12.15 -26.40 -25.27
CA PRO A 48 -11.03 -25.54 -24.97
C PRO A 48 -11.30 -24.92 -23.59
N THR A 49 -10.54 -25.39 -22.59
CA THR A 49 -10.50 -24.78 -21.26
C THR A 49 -10.23 -23.29 -21.49
N GLN A 50 -11.21 -22.44 -21.23
CA GLN A 50 -11.05 -21.00 -21.30
C GLN A 50 -9.89 -20.66 -20.38
N THR A 51 -8.73 -20.42 -20.98
CA THR A 51 -7.58 -19.85 -20.26
C THR A 51 -8.08 -18.55 -19.70
N GLN A 52 -8.28 -18.48 -18.38
CA GLN A 52 -8.53 -17.21 -17.71
C GLN A 52 -7.35 -16.32 -18.09
N GLN A 53 -7.57 -15.39 -18.99
CA GLN A 53 -6.58 -14.39 -19.33
C GLN A 53 -6.39 -13.58 -18.04
N ASN A 54 -5.24 -13.80 -17.39
CA ASN A 54 -4.84 -12.98 -16.26
C ASN A 54 -4.74 -11.54 -16.78
N LYS A 55 -5.61 -10.67 -16.29
CA LYS A 55 -5.55 -9.25 -16.63
C LYS A 55 -4.18 -8.69 -16.22
N PRO A 56 -3.59 -7.80 -17.02
CA PRO A 56 -2.39 -7.08 -16.62
C PRO A 56 -2.58 -6.42 -15.27
N SER A 57 -1.52 -6.41 -14.46
CA SER A 57 -1.54 -5.77 -13.14
C SER A 57 -0.22 -5.10 -12.84
N ILE A 58 -0.28 -4.03 -12.03
CA ILE A 58 0.88 -3.31 -11.52
C ILE A 58 0.73 -3.08 -10.02
N SER A 59 1.86 -3.05 -9.32
CA SER A 59 1.93 -2.68 -7.90
C SER A 59 2.87 -1.50 -7.73
N ILE A 60 2.45 -0.51 -6.96
CA ILE A 60 3.18 0.72 -6.70
C ILE A 60 3.24 0.92 -5.20
N ALA A 61 4.46 1.12 -4.68
CA ALA A 61 4.69 1.24 -3.23
C ALA A 61 4.12 2.55 -2.65
N ASN A 62 4.03 3.60 -3.46
CA ASN A 62 3.49 4.89 -3.05
C ASN A 62 2.55 5.40 -4.15
N ALA A 63 1.24 5.37 -3.89
CA ALA A 63 0.24 5.84 -4.84
C ALA A 63 0.38 7.34 -5.09
N PRO A 64 0.15 7.83 -6.33
CA PRO A 64 0.08 9.26 -6.62
C PRO A 64 -1.26 9.81 -6.10
N ILE A 65 -1.28 10.14 -4.83
CA ILE A 65 -2.45 10.66 -4.12
C ILE A 65 -2.22 12.08 -3.65
N GLY A 66 -3.29 12.84 -3.55
CA GLY A 66 -3.30 14.16 -2.95
C GLY A 66 -4.70 14.49 -2.46
N GLY A 67 -4.82 15.63 -1.81
CA GLY A 67 -6.08 16.08 -1.25
C GLY A 67 -5.86 17.15 -0.20
N ASN A 68 -6.91 17.45 0.54
CA ASN A 68 -6.86 18.42 1.61
C ASN A 68 -6.76 17.71 2.97
N VAL A 69 -6.04 18.32 3.89
CA VAL A 69 -6.01 17.90 5.29
C VAL A 69 -6.80 18.92 6.11
N GLU A 70 -7.79 18.44 6.83
CA GLU A 70 -8.53 19.22 7.83
C GLU A 70 -7.92 18.97 9.21
N GLU A 71 -7.59 20.03 9.92
CA GLU A 71 -6.93 19.98 11.21
C GLU A 71 -7.91 20.44 12.32
N ASP A 72 -8.03 19.62 13.37
CA ASP A 72 -8.74 19.96 14.60
C ASP A 72 -7.83 19.63 15.81
N GLY A 73 -6.93 20.54 16.10
CA GLY A 73 -5.94 20.39 17.16
C GLY A 73 -4.99 19.21 16.89
N VAL A 74 -5.05 18.19 17.76
CA VAL A 74 -4.22 16.99 17.63
C VAL A 74 -4.76 15.97 16.61
N GLU A 75 -5.98 16.17 16.15
CA GLU A 75 -6.65 15.28 15.21
C GLU A 75 -6.65 15.90 13.82
N GLN A 76 -6.32 15.11 12.81
CA GLN A 76 -6.27 15.56 11.42
C GLN A 76 -6.95 14.52 10.53
N CYS A 77 -7.69 15.00 9.51
CA CYS A 77 -8.37 14.16 8.54
C CYS A 77 -7.95 14.54 7.13
N ALA A 78 -7.36 13.60 6.40
CA ALA A 78 -6.96 13.77 5.02
C ALA A 78 -8.05 13.23 4.08
N GLU A 79 -8.50 14.06 3.15
CA GLU A 79 -9.21 13.61 1.95
C GLU A 79 -8.19 13.09 0.95
N VAL A 80 -8.37 11.85 0.48
CA VAL A 80 -7.44 11.18 -0.43
C VAL A 80 -8.08 11.06 -1.80
N ASN A 81 -7.44 11.70 -2.78
CA ASN A 81 -7.83 11.72 -4.18
C ASN A 81 -6.72 11.15 -5.08
N TRP A 82 -7.10 10.67 -6.26
CA TRP A 82 -6.18 10.29 -7.31
C TRP A 82 -5.55 11.51 -7.97
N LEU A 83 -4.23 11.59 -7.98
CA LEU A 83 -3.45 12.64 -8.66
C LEU A 83 -2.73 12.15 -9.92
N GLY A 84 -3.02 10.95 -10.40
CA GLY A 84 -2.45 10.48 -11.65
C GLY A 84 -2.71 11.49 -12.78
N LYS A 85 -1.71 11.72 -13.63
CA LYS A 85 -1.79 12.67 -14.76
C LYS A 85 -2.94 12.35 -15.71
N ASN A 86 -3.23 11.06 -15.87
CA ASN A 86 -4.29 10.55 -16.70
C ASN A 86 -5.49 10.11 -15.84
N PRO A 87 -6.73 10.22 -16.35
CA PRO A 87 -7.87 9.60 -15.70
C PRO A 87 -7.69 8.08 -15.65
N ILE A 88 -8.34 7.44 -14.69
CA ILE A 88 -8.35 5.97 -14.57
C ILE A 88 -8.99 5.39 -15.85
N PRO A 89 -8.28 4.53 -16.61
CA PRO A 89 -8.82 3.92 -17.83
C PRO A 89 -10.08 3.08 -17.54
N THR A 90 -10.97 3.02 -18.52
CA THR A 90 -12.18 2.17 -18.43
C THR A 90 -11.77 0.70 -18.23
N GLY A 91 -12.45 -0.01 -17.34
CA GLY A 91 -12.15 -1.41 -17.01
C GLY A 91 -10.96 -1.61 -16.07
N THR A 92 -10.23 -0.54 -15.73
CA THR A 92 -9.17 -0.58 -14.72
C THR A 92 -9.76 -0.43 -13.33
N THR A 93 -9.24 -1.24 -12.40
CA THR A 93 -9.55 -1.17 -10.97
C THR A 93 -8.26 -0.93 -10.19
N ILE A 94 -8.26 0.12 -9.37
CA ILE A 94 -7.18 0.45 -8.44
C ILE A 94 -7.63 0.05 -7.04
N SER A 95 -6.84 -0.76 -6.35
CA SER A 95 -7.04 -1.13 -4.96
C SER A 95 -5.97 -0.46 -4.10
N LEU A 96 -6.37 0.24 -3.05
CA LEU A 96 -5.45 0.83 -2.09
C LEU A 96 -5.07 -0.21 -1.04
N GLY A 97 -3.78 -0.26 -0.70
CA GLY A 97 -3.26 -1.10 0.37
C GLY A 97 -3.31 -0.40 1.73
N ALA A 98 -2.67 -1.02 2.72
CA ALA A 98 -2.60 -0.44 4.06
C ALA A 98 -1.77 0.85 4.06
N ALA A 99 -2.35 1.92 4.60
CA ALA A 99 -1.67 3.20 4.75
C ALA A 99 -0.50 3.11 5.74
N GLY A 100 0.54 3.90 5.50
CA GLY A 100 1.68 4.13 6.36
C GLY A 100 1.91 5.60 6.63
N LEU A 101 2.69 5.91 7.65
CA LEU A 101 3.12 7.27 8.03
C LEU A 101 4.65 7.33 8.03
N ALA A 102 5.23 8.34 7.39
CA ALA A 102 6.68 8.51 7.29
C ALA A 102 7.09 9.98 7.56
N PRO A 103 7.88 10.25 8.62
CA PRO A 103 8.38 9.32 9.64
C PRO A 103 7.28 8.78 10.56
N THR A 104 7.55 7.66 11.23
CA THR A 104 6.63 7.07 12.23
C THR A 104 6.81 7.70 13.60
N GLY A 105 5.79 7.55 14.48
CA GLY A 105 5.89 7.85 15.91
C GLY A 105 5.37 9.23 16.32
N VAL A 106 5.07 10.14 15.38
CA VAL A 106 4.46 11.44 15.67
C VAL A 106 2.93 11.34 15.69
N PHE A 107 2.39 10.64 14.70
CA PHE A 107 0.96 10.37 14.57
C PHE A 107 0.67 8.88 14.64
N GLU A 108 -0.56 8.55 15.04
CA GLU A 108 -1.17 7.22 14.90
C GLU A 108 -2.44 7.33 14.05
N PHE A 109 -2.81 6.23 13.37
CA PHE A 109 -4.07 6.20 12.63
C PHE A 109 -5.25 6.24 13.59
N TYR A 110 -6.15 7.17 13.36
CA TYR A 110 -7.37 7.35 14.15
C TYR A 110 -8.50 7.85 13.26
N GLN A 111 -9.26 6.92 12.70
CA GLN A 111 -10.35 7.26 11.77
C GLN A 111 -11.45 8.14 12.40
N GLY A 112 -11.54 8.18 13.75
CA GLY A 112 -12.42 9.08 14.48
C GLY A 112 -12.15 10.56 14.28
N SER A 113 -10.96 10.94 13.78
CA SER A 113 -10.65 12.32 13.37
C SER A 113 -11.41 12.77 12.12
N CYS A 114 -11.96 11.83 11.35
CA CYS A 114 -12.75 12.15 10.16
C CYS A 114 -14.26 12.13 10.46
N PRO A 115 -15.08 12.88 9.70
CA PRO A 115 -16.53 12.82 9.80
C PRO A 115 -17.05 11.38 9.70
N GLY A 116 -18.04 11.02 10.51
CA GLY A 116 -18.49 9.63 10.65
C GLY A 116 -19.19 9.03 9.42
N ASP A 117 -19.54 9.85 8.44
CA ASP A 117 -20.23 9.48 7.21
C ASP A 117 -19.30 9.36 6.00
N VAL A 118 -17.99 9.62 6.17
CA VAL A 118 -17.03 9.52 5.09
C VAL A 118 -16.45 8.12 4.94
N ARG A 119 -16.07 7.76 3.72
CA ARG A 119 -15.52 6.45 3.39
C ARG A 119 -14.03 6.38 3.79
N ALA A 120 -13.66 5.46 4.68
CA ALA A 120 -12.26 5.18 4.96
C ALA A 120 -11.53 4.62 3.73
N CYS A 121 -10.22 4.90 3.61
CA CYS A 121 -9.41 4.42 2.48
C CYS A 121 -9.10 2.93 2.53
N ALA A 122 -9.20 2.28 3.69
CA ALA A 122 -9.08 0.85 3.79
C ALA A 122 -10.13 0.16 2.90
N ASP A 123 -9.70 -0.81 2.09
CA ASP A 123 -10.56 -1.58 1.18
C ASP A 123 -11.22 -0.80 0.03
N VAL A 124 -10.76 0.43 -0.24
CA VAL A 124 -11.28 1.22 -1.35
C VAL A 124 -10.79 0.65 -2.69
N LYS A 125 -11.74 0.57 -3.63
CA LYS A 125 -11.46 0.29 -5.04
C LYS A 125 -11.93 1.48 -5.88
N TRP A 126 -11.01 2.05 -6.64
CA TRP A 126 -11.29 3.13 -7.58
C TRP A 126 -11.42 2.58 -9.00
N GLN A 127 -12.42 3.07 -9.71
CA GLN A 127 -12.68 2.80 -11.12
C GLN A 127 -13.09 4.09 -11.81
N SER A 128 -12.93 4.18 -13.13
CA SER A 128 -13.34 5.36 -13.90
C SER A 128 -14.82 5.72 -13.74
N SER A 129 -15.68 4.72 -13.53
CA SER A 129 -17.12 4.88 -13.36
C SER A 129 -17.58 5.15 -11.92
N ASP A 130 -16.74 4.83 -10.93
CA ASP A 130 -17.06 4.97 -9.50
C ASP A 130 -15.81 5.46 -8.74
N PHE A 131 -15.33 6.63 -9.15
CA PHE A 131 -14.28 7.33 -8.45
C PHE A 131 -14.89 8.27 -7.40
N LYS A 132 -14.61 8.00 -6.14
CA LYS A 132 -14.94 8.88 -5.01
C LYS A 132 -13.75 8.96 -4.07
N PRO A 133 -13.50 10.14 -3.48
CA PRO A 133 -12.48 10.28 -2.45
C PRO A 133 -12.68 9.29 -1.32
N CYS A 134 -11.59 8.99 -0.64
CA CYS A 134 -11.61 8.30 0.65
C CYS A 134 -10.86 9.13 1.68
N TYR A 135 -10.91 8.73 2.94
CA TYR A 135 -10.41 9.55 4.05
C TYR A 135 -9.54 8.73 4.97
N VAL A 136 -8.48 9.38 5.46
CA VAL A 136 -7.55 8.83 6.45
C VAL A 136 -7.49 9.79 7.62
N GLY A 137 -7.93 9.32 8.79
CA GLY A 137 -7.82 10.07 10.04
C GLY A 137 -6.57 9.69 10.81
N VAL A 138 -5.92 10.68 11.41
CA VAL A 138 -4.77 10.52 12.30
C VAL A 138 -4.95 11.35 13.56
N ARG A 139 -4.24 10.95 14.63
CA ARG A 139 -4.12 11.71 15.85
C ARG A 139 -2.66 11.84 16.25
N GLN A 140 -2.23 13.03 16.60
CA GLN A 140 -0.88 13.28 17.09
C GLN A 140 -0.70 12.71 18.50
N VAL A 141 0.38 11.92 18.69
CA VAL A 141 0.71 11.24 19.95
C VAL A 141 2.05 11.67 20.53
N ALA A 142 2.88 12.34 19.73
CA ALA A 142 4.16 12.89 20.18
C ALA A 142 4.46 14.23 19.51
N ASN A 143 5.36 15.00 20.12
CA ASN A 143 5.87 16.21 19.47
C ASN A 143 6.72 15.83 18.26
N GLY A 144 6.59 16.60 17.19
CA GLY A 144 7.38 16.51 15.95
C GLY A 144 7.76 17.90 15.49
N THR A 145 8.78 18.00 14.65
CA THR A 145 9.22 19.24 13.99
C THR A 145 9.00 19.24 12.50
N ASP A 146 8.87 18.06 11.92
CA ASP A 146 8.74 17.86 10.47
C ASP A 146 7.37 17.28 10.15
N SER A 147 6.84 17.63 9.00
CA SER A 147 5.61 17.04 8.46
C SER A 147 5.76 15.53 8.29
N VAL A 148 4.67 14.80 8.45
CA VAL A 148 4.61 13.34 8.31
C VAL A 148 3.82 12.97 7.07
N ASP A 149 4.47 12.33 6.12
CA ASP A 149 3.87 11.94 4.84
C ASP A 149 2.91 10.75 5.01
N LEU A 150 1.78 10.81 4.33
CA LEU A 150 0.88 9.68 4.15
C LEU A 150 1.37 8.84 2.96
N VAL A 151 1.72 7.59 3.20
CA VAL A 151 2.16 6.62 2.19
C VAL A 151 1.11 5.54 2.04
N ILE A 152 0.53 5.36 0.84
CA ILE A 152 -0.43 4.30 0.56
C ILE A 152 0.06 3.50 -0.65
N PRO A 153 0.37 2.20 -0.50
CA PRO A 153 0.65 1.35 -1.64
C PRO A 153 -0.63 1.09 -2.43
N MET A 154 -0.49 0.83 -3.72
CA MET A 154 -1.63 0.49 -4.57
C MET A 154 -1.32 -0.69 -5.49
N GLU A 155 -2.38 -1.39 -5.86
CA GLU A 155 -2.40 -2.37 -6.93
C GLU A 155 -3.45 -1.97 -7.96
N ALA A 156 -3.09 -2.06 -9.25
CA ALA A 156 -4.06 -1.84 -10.32
C ALA A 156 -4.14 -3.07 -11.21
N SER A 157 -5.39 -3.47 -11.55
CA SER A 157 -5.70 -4.47 -12.56
C SER A 157 -6.31 -3.76 -13.75
N CYS A 158 -5.75 -3.93 -14.95
CA CYS A 158 -6.07 -3.19 -16.16
C CYS A 158 -6.66 -4.11 -17.23
N GLU A 159 -7.35 -3.55 -18.23
CA GLU A 159 -7.80 -4.33 -19.38
C GLU A 159 -6.62 -4.67 -20.32
N THR A 160 -5.67 -3.73 -20.47
CA THR A 160 -4.51 -3.86 -21.35
C THR A 160 -3.23 -3.42 -20.64
N ASP A 161 -2.06 -3.86 -21.16
CA ASP A 161 -0.75 -3.38 -20.67
C ASP A 161 -0.57 -1.87 -20.87
N GLU A 162 -1.18 -1.30 -21.93
CA GLU A 162 -1.16 0.13 -22.20
C GLU A 162 -1.92 0.91 -21.12
N ASP A 163 -3.08 0.40 -20.68
CA ASP A 163 -3.84 1.01 -19.58
C ASP A 163 -3.02 1.04 -18.30
N CYS A 164 -2.37 -0.07 -17.95
CA CYS A 164 -1.47 -0.12 -16.79
C CYS A 164 -0.29 0.86 -16.93
N ARG A 165 0.30 0.94 -18.12
CA ARG A 165 1.41 1.86 -18.38
C ARG A 165 0.97 3.32 -18.25
N SER A 166 -0.22 3.65 -18.75
CA SER A 166 -0.77 5.01 -18.68
C SER A 166 -1.00 5.50 -17.24
N LEU A 167 -1.26 4.58 -16.30
CA LEU A 167 -1.40 4.92 -14.89
C LEU A 167 -0.06 5.37 -14.27
N VAL A 168 1.06 4.78 -14.72
CA VAL A 168 2.39 5.08 -14.15
C VAL A 168 3.10 6.25 -14.85
N GLU A 169 2.61 6.68 -16.00
CA GLU A 169 3.17 7.82 -16.72
C GLU A 169 2.86 9.14 -16.02
N GLY A 170 3.90 9.79 -15.52
CA GLY A 170 3.81 11.13 -14.93
C GLY A 170 3.30 11.16 -13.50
N PHE A 171 3.60 10.12 -12.72
CA PHE A 171 3.41 10.16 -11.28
C PHE A 171 4.22 11.30 -10.66
N GLY A 172 3.52 12.12 -9.84
CA GLY A 172 4.14 12.91 -8.80
C GLY A 172 4.26 12.09 -7.52
N ASP A 173 5.05 12.60 -6.57
CA ASP A 173 5.06 12.05 -5.22
C ASP A 173 3.69 12.27 -4.55
N THR A 174 3.41 11.51 -3.49
CA THR A 174 2.27 11.79 -2.61
C THR A 174 2.36 13.23 -2.11
N GLN A 175 1.21 13.92 -2.04
CA GLN A 175 1.13 15.33 -1.63
C GLN A 175 0.26 15.50 -0.37
N ILE A 176 0.10 14.44 0.40
CA ILE A 176 -0.63 14.48 1.67
C ILE A 176 0.36 14.32 2.81
N ASN A 177 0.45 15.36 3.64
CA ASN A 177 1.26 15.40 4.84
C ASN A 177 0.45 15.94 6.02
N PHE A 178 0.78 15.47 7.21
CA PHE A 178 0.23 15.90 8.47
C PHE A 178 1.27 16.75 9.20
N ASP A 179 0.88 17.97 9.60
CA ASP A 179 1.75 18.88 10.28
C ASP A 179 1.56 18.77 11.80
N PRO A 180 2.63 18.47 12.58
CA PRO A 180 2.50 18.35 14.01
C PRO A 180 2.40 19.73 14.67
N ILE A 181 1.53 19.82 15.67
CA ILE A 181 1.46 20.96 16.59
C ILE A 181 2.32 20.72 17.84
N THR A 182 2.64 21.78 18.59
CA THR A 182 3.31 21.62 19.88
C THR A 182 2.33 21.10 20.93
N LEU A 183 2.57 19.89 21.43
CA LEU A 183 1.82 19.36 22.57
C LEU A 183 2.34 20.00 23.86
N GLU A 184 1.47 20.68 24.58
CA GLU A 184 1.83 21.23 25.88
C GLU A 184 2.06 20.09 26.88
N THR A 185 3.26 20.00 27.42
CA THR A 185 3.53 19.13 28.55
C THR A 185 2.77 19.67 29.75
N PRO A 186 1.90 18.86 30.43
CA PRO A 186 1.21 19.35 31.62
C PRO A 186 2.24 19.83 32.62
N SER A 187 2.25 21.14 32.83
CA SER A 187 3.10 21.77 33.85
C SER A 187 2.68 21.20 35.20
N ASN A 188 3.53 20.37 35.80
CA ASN A 188 3.39 19.96 37.18
C ASN A 188 3.48 21.20 38.03
N GLY A 189 2.35 21.90 38.19
CA GLY A 189 2.22 23.01 39.09
C GLY A 189 2.63 22.54 40.46
N THR A 190 3.83 22.92 40.90
CA THR A 190 4.24 22.80 42.28
C THR A 190 3.13 23.40 43.15
N PRO A 191 2.50 22.64 44.07
CA PRO A 191 1.48 23.20 44.92
C PRO A 191 2.13 24.35 45.70
N SER A 192 1.68 25.57 45.45
CA SER A 192 2.07 26.75 46.22
C SER A 192 1.63 26.48 47.65
N ASN A 193 2.57 26.12 48.53
CA ASN A 193 2.36 26.05 49.96
C ASN A 193 2.09 27.48 50.45
N GLY A 194 0.81 27.87 50.43
CA GLY A 194 0.33 29.04 51.12
C GLY A 194 0.58 28.88 52.61
N THR A 195 1.61 29.54 53.14
CA THR A 195 1.85 29.67 54.56
C THR A 195 0.63 30.33 55.20
N PRO A 196 -0.07 29.71 56.17
CA PRO A 196 -1.15 30.37 56.87
C PRO A 196 -0.55 31.52 57.70
N SER A 197 -0.91 32.78 57.36
CA SER A 197 -0.63 33.95 58.17
C SER A 197 -1.53 33.91 59.39
N ASN A 198 -0.96 33.55 60.55
CA ASN A 198 -1.59 33.78 61.86
C ASN A 198 -1.48 35.26 62.20
N GLY A 199 -2.64 35.97 62.22
CA GLY A 199 -2.84 37.27 62.84
C GLY A 199 -3.76 37.13 64.06
#